data_8a238c782347f59e6b73d2ee5e5f8e8d
#
_entry.id   8a238c782347f59e6b73d2ee5e5f8e8d
#
_cell.length_a   1.000
_cell.length_b   1.000
_cell.length_c   1.000
_cell.angle_alpha   90.00
_cell.angle_beta   90.00
_cell.angle_gamma   90.00
#
_symmetry.space_group_name_H-M   'P 1'
#
loop_
_entity.id
_entity.type
_entity.pdbx_description
1 polymer ?
#
loop_
_entity_poly.entity_id
_entity_poly.type
_entity_poly.pdbx_seq_one_letter_code
_entity_poly.pdbx_strand_id
1 'polypeptide(L)'
;MTTPYDPSREGAQMSFEGRMSYGDYLCLEPVLSAQKPLSSAHDELLFIIQHQTSELWMKLAIHEITSAMGEIRQDRVQPAFKMLARVASIFEQLNNAWDVLRTMTPSEYTQFRGSLGQSSGFQSYQYRMIEFLAGNRNPAMLLPHAHRPEILAALEEVLSRPSLYDEALLLLARNGFDIGADAERTDWREMRTENPQVTEAWKAVYQDPEKHWPLYELAEKLVDFEDYFRRWRFNHVTTVERIIGLKRGTGGTGGVSYLRKMLQVELFPELWQVRTQL
;
A
#
# COMPACT_ATOMS: atom_id res chain seq x y z
N MET A 1 6.50 -25.40 -44.97
CA MET A 1 5.70 -25.47 -43.74
C MET A 1 6.65 -25.76 -42.61
N THR A 2 6.78 -24.87 -41.65
CA THR A 2 7.61 -25.10 -40.45
C THR A 2 6.88 -26.11 -39.57
N THR A 3 7.55 -27.19 -39.20
CA THR A 3 7.01 -28.16 -38.24
C THR A 3 6.67 -27.43 -36.93
N PRO A 4 5.48 -27.64 -36.34
CA PRO A 4 5.15 -27.00 -35.05
C PRO A 4 6.19 -27.38 -34.00
N TYR A 5 6.54 -26.41 -33.16
CA TYR A 5 7.45 -26.62 -32.04
C TYR A 5 6.84 -27.62 -31.06
N ASP A 6 7.62 -28.63 -30.68
CA ASP A 6 7.21 -29.68 -29.74
C ASP A 6 8.14 -29.63 -28.51
N PRO A 7 7.67 -29.08 -27.36
CA PRO A 7 8.48 -28.93 -26.15
C PRO A 7 8.89 -30.29 -25.51
N SER A 8 8.17 -31.39 -25.83
CA SER A 8 8.54 -32.73 -25.32
C SER A 8 9.93 -33.16 -25.78
N ARG A 9 10.38 -32.66 -26.95
CA ARG A 9 11.71 -32.95 -27.50
C ARG A 9 12.86 -32.34 -26.70
N GLU A 10 12.56 -31.33 -25.86
CA GLU A 10 13.49 -30.73 -24.92
C GLU A 10 13.33 -31.27 -23.48
N GLY A 11 12.55 -32.35 -23.32
CA GLY A 11 12.32 -32.98 -22.02
C GLY A 11 11.27 -32.26 -21.15
N ALA A 12 10.44 -31.37 -21.74
CA ALA A 12 9.37 -30.73 -21.01
C ALA A 12 8.36 -31.75 -20.47
N GLN A 13 7.94 -31.54 -19.23
CA GLN A 13 6.92 -32.39 -18.58
C GLN A 13 5.56 -32.10 -19.21
N MET A 14 4.98 -33.10 -19.90
CA MET A 14 3.71 -32.92 -20.63
C MET A 14 2.50 -33.54 -19.91
N SER A 15 2.69 -34.28 -18.81
CA SER A 15 1.63 -34.88 -18.01
C SER A 15 1.84 -34.58 -16.54
N PHE A 16 0.76 -34.11 -15.87
CA PHE A 16 0.74 -33.77 -14.46
C PHE A 16 -0.19 -34.68 -13.64
N GLU A 17 -0.61 -35.81 -14.19
CA GLU A 17 -1.43 -36.78 -13.45
C GLU A 17 -0.71 -37.24 -12.17
N GLY A 18 -1.37 -37.06 -11.01
CA GLY A 18 -0.81 -37.38 -9.69
C GLY A 18 0.36 -36.49 -9.26
N ARG A 19 0.59 -35.34 -9.91
CA ARG A 19 1.64 -34.35 -9.60
C ARG A 19 1.06 -32.97 -9.43
N MET A 20 1.74 -32.15 -8.62
CA MET A 20 1.38 -30.73 -8.45
C MET A 20 1.59 -30.00 -9.78
N SER A 21 0.51 -29.40 -10.32
CA SER A 21 0.56 -28.53 -11.49
C SER A 21 0.77 -27.05 -11.07
N TYR A 22 1.01 -26.20 -12.06
CA TYR A 22 1.08 -24.74 -11.87
C TYR A 22 -0.20 -24.18 -11.23
N GLY A 23 -1.36 -24.65 -11.71
CA GLY A 23 -2.66 -24.21 -11.17
C GLY A 23 -2.88 -24.64 -9.72
N ASP A 24 -2.44 -25.86 -9.36
CA ASP A 24 -2.53 -26.38 -7.98
C ASP A 24 -1.67 -25.56 -7.02
N TYR A 25 -0.40 -25.32 -7.39
CA TYR A 25 0.52 -24.54 -6.55
C TYR A 25 0.01 -23.11 -6.29
N LEU A 26 -0.50 -22.46 -7.31
CA LEU A 26 -1.01 -21.09 -7.23
C LEU A 26 -2.45 -20.99 -6.73
N CYS A 27 -3.15 -22.11 -6.51
CA CYS A 27 -4.58 -22.15 -6.19
C CYS A 27 -5.40 -21.30 -7.17
N LEU A 28 -5.15 -21.44 -8.49
CA LEU A 28 -5.73 -20.55 -9.50
C LEU A 28 -7.25 -20.68 -9.63
N GLU A 29 -7.81 -21.89 -9.46
CA GLU A 29 -9.24 -22.10 -9.63
C GLU A 29 -10.09 -21.19 -8.72
N PRO A 30 -9.90 -21.15 -7.37
CA PRO A 30 -10.64 -20.24 -6.52
C PRO A 30 -10.37 -18.75 -6.84
N VAL A 31 -9.17 -18.40 -7.29
CA VAL A 31 -8.85 -17.01 -7.65
C VAL A 31 -9.56 -16.59 -8.93
N LEU A 32 -9.53 -17.44 -9.98
CA LEU A 32 -10.12 -17.14 -11.28
C LEU A 32 -11.64 -17.34 -11.33
N SER A 33 -12.24 -17.98 -10.32
CA SER A 33 -13.69 -18.15 -10.17
C SER A 33 -14.31 -17.19 -9.14
N ALA A 34 -13.51 -16.28 -8.54
CA ALA A 34 -13.97 -15.34 -7.51
C ALA A 34 -14.71 -14.12 -8.08
N GLN A 35 -14.75 -13.94 -9.41
CA GLN A 35 -15.42 -12.83 -10.06
C GLN A 35 -16.92 -13.16 -10.22
N LYS A 36 -17.77 -12.43 -9.51
CA LYS A 36 -19.24 -12.63 -9.50
C LYS A 36 -19.95 -11.32 -9.81
N PRO A 37 -20.07 -10.92 -11.08
CA PRO A 37 -20.84 -9.75 -11.48
C PRO A 37 -22.29 -9.85 -10.99
N LEU A 38 -22.84 -8.72 -10.56
CA LEU A 38 -24.23 -8.60 -10.09
C LEU A 38 -25.16 -8.04 -11.16
N SER A 39 -24.61 -7.63 -12.30
CA SER A 39 -25.34 -7.11 -13.46
C SER A 39 -24.87 -7.79 -14.75
N SER A 40 -25.50 -7.45 -15.86
CA SER A 40 -25.08 -7.87 -17.21
C SER A 40 -24.14 -6.88 -17.89
N ALA A 41 -23.71 -5.83 -17.18
CA ALA A 41 -22.80 -4.82 -17.74
C ALA A 41 -21.42 -5.41 -18.00
N HIS A 42 -20.90 -5.21 -19.22
CA HIS A 42 -19.61 -5.76 -19.64
C HIS A 42 -18.47 -5.35 -18.70
N ASP A 43 -18.41 -4.09 -18.31
CA ASP A 43 -17.28 -3.52 -17.57
C ASP A 43 -17.35 -3.75 -16.05
N GLU A 44 -18.42 -4.38 -15.56
CA GLU A 44 -18.43 -4.82 -14.15
C GLU A 44 -17.33 -5.85 -13.87
N LEU A 45 -17.01 -6.72 -14.82
CA LEU A 45 -15.90 -7.68 -14.68
C LEU A 45 -14.55 -6.96 -14.61
N LEU A 46 -14.32 -5.94 -15.46
CA LEU A 46 -13.14 -5.08 -15.38
C LEU A 46 -13.00 -4.46 -13.97
N PHE A 47 -14.09 -3.89 -13.46
CA PHE A 47 -14.12 -3.26 -12.13
C PHE A 47 -13.77 -4.24 -11.03
N ILE A 48 -14.33 -5.45 -11.05
CA ILE A 48 -14.06 -6.49 -10.05
C ILE A 48 -12.60 -6.93 -10.10
N ILE A 49 -12.10 -7.32 -11.29
CA ILE A 49 -10.71 -7.81 -11.44
C ILE A 49 -9.69 -6.76 -11.02
N GLN A 50 -9.91 -5.50 -11.42
CA GLN A 50 -9.06 -4.39 -11.06
C GLN A 50 -8.92 -4.24 -9.53
N HIS A 51 -10.02 -4.33 -8.80
CA HIS A 51 -10.00 -4.22 -7.34
C HIS A 51 -9.39 -5.47 -6.68
N GLN A 52 -9.73 -6.67 -7.17
CA GLN A 52 -9.13 -7.91 -6.67
C GLN A 52 -7.61 -7.94 -6.86
N THR A 53 -7.12 -7.52 -8.02
CA THR A 53 -5.68 -7.43 -8.32
C THR A 53 -5.00 -6.42 -7.38
N SER A 54 -5.64 -5.26 -7.15
CA SER A 54 -5.13 -4.27 -6.20
C SER A 54 -5.04 -4.82 -4.78
N GLU A 55 -6.04 -5.56 -4.32
CA GLU A 55 -6.02 -6.18 -2.99
C GLU A 55 -4.93 -7.26 -2.86
N LEU A 56 -4.63 -8.02 -3.92
CA LEU A 56 -3.53 -9.00 -3.94
C LEU A 56 -2.16 -8.29 -3.87
N TRP A 57 -1.96 -7.18 -4.58
CA TRP A 57 -0.75 -6.37 -4.47
C TRP A 57 -0.61 -5.74 -3.07
N MET A 58 -1.69 -5.24 -2.50
CA MET A 58 -1.70 -4.68 -1.14
C MET A 58 -1.34 -5.74 -0.10
N LYS A 59 -1.81 -6.99 -0.26
CA LYS A 59 -1.44 -8.12 0.60
C LYS A 59 0.08 -8.36 0.60
N LEU A 60 0.70 -8.32 -0.57
CA LEU A 60 2.16 -8.46 -0.69
C LEU A 60 2.88 -7.25 -0.08
N ALA A 61 2.38 -6.02 -0.30
CA ALA A 61 2.95 -4.82 0.30
C ALA A 61 2.93 -4.88 1.84
N ILE A 62 1.83 -5.31 2.45
CA ILE A 62 1.71 -5.49 3.90
C ILE A 62 2.76 -6.49 4.40
N HIS A 63 2.94 -7.61 3.71
CA HIS A 63 3.96 -8.62 4.05
C HIS A 63 5.37 -8.04 4.03
N GLU A 64 5.73 -7.31 2.97
CA GLU A 64 7.06 -6.71 2.82
C GLU A 64 7.31 -5.57 3.84
N ILE A 65 6.32 -4.70 4.08
CA ILE A 65 6.42 -3.62 5.08
C ILE A 65 6.63 -4.23 6.48
N THR A 66 5.81 -5.21 6.85
CA THR A 66 5.90 -5.86 8.16
C THR A 66 7.26 -6.55 8.35
N SER A 67 7.75 -7.22 7.31
CA SER A 67 9.07 -7.86 7.32
C SER A 67 10.21 -6.83 7.44
N ALA A 68 10.14 -5.72 6.68
CA ALA A 68 11.11 -4.63 6.76
C ALA A 68 11.18 -4.00 8.15
N MET A 69 10.03 -3.76 8.79
CA MET A 69 9.96 -3.28 10.17
C MET A 69 10.65 -4.23 11.15
N GLY A 70 10.46 -5.55 10.98
CA GLY A 70 11.14 -6.57 11.79
C GLY A 70 12.66 -6.55 11.65
N GLU A 71 13.16 -6.30 10.45
CA GLU A 71 14.60 -6.16 10.17
C GLU A 71 15.16 -4.85 10.75
N ILE A 72 14.48 -3.72 10.58
CA ILE A 72 14.88 -2.41 11.13
C ILE A 72 14.96 -2.47 12.66
N ARG A 73 13.99 -3.12 13.31
CA ARG A 73 13.97 -3.29 14.77
C ARG A 73 15.20 -4.05 15.30
N GLN A 74 15.77 -4.91 14.48
CA GLN A 74 16.95 -5.72 14.80
C GLN A 74 18.26 -5.13 14.26
N ASP A 75 18.25 -3.86 13.84
CA ASP A 75 19.38 -3.13 13.24
C ASP A 75 19.91 -3.77 11.93
N ARG A 76 19.12 -4.63 11.29
CA ARG A 76 19.45 -5.28 10.03
C ARG A 76 18.84 -4.52 8.85
N VAL A 77 19.37 -3.34 8.55
CA VAL A 77 18.77 -2.44 7.54
C VAL A 77 18.95 -2.93 6.09
N GLN A 78 20.01 -3.67 5.78
CA GLN A 78 20.27 -4.13 4.39
C GLN A 78 19.15 -5.02 3.82
N PRO A 79 18.65 -6.05 4.53
CA PRO A 79 17.46 -6.79 4.10
C PRO A 79 16.23 -5.88 3.97
N ALA A 80 16.04 -4.91 4.87
CA ALA A 80 14.91 -3.98 4.83
C ALA A 80 14.90 -3.13 3.55
N PHE A 81 16.04 -2.68 3.05
CA PHE A 81 16.14 -1.91 1.79
C PHE A 81 15.53 -2.66 0.60
N LYS A 82 15.85 -3.96 0.48
CA LYS A 82 15.29 -4.79 -0.59
C LYS A 82 13.77 -4.93 -0.46
N MET A 83 13.25 -5.08 0.75
CA MET A 83 11.82 -5.19 1.02
C MET A 83 11.11 -3.87 0.69
N LEU A 84 11.63 -2.73 1.14
CA LEU A 84 11.08 -1.41 0.86
C LEU A 84 11.15 -1.06 -0.64
N ALA A 85 12.25 -1.40 -1.33
CA ALA A 85 12.32 -1.26 -2.78
C ALA A 85 11.23 -2.10 -3.50
N ARG A 86 10.90 -3.28 -2.98
CA ARG A 86 9.80 -4.09 -3.50
C ARG A 86 8.45 -3.44 -3.22
N VAL A 87 8.25 -2.83 -2.05
CA VAL A 87 7.04 -2.06 -1.74
C VAL A 87 6.85 -0.93 -2.77
N ALA A 88 7.90 -0.16 -3.08
CA ALA A 88 7.84 0.87 -4.11
C ALA A 88 7.44 0.28 -5.48
N SER A 89 8.05 -0.84 -5.89
CA SER A 89 7.70 -1.53 -7.15
C SER A 89 6.28 -2.08 -7.17
N ILE A 90 5.74 -2.55 -6.03
CA ILE A 90 4.33 -2.95 -5.90
C ILE A 90 3.42 -1.74 -6.13
N PHE A 91 3.73 -0.59 -5.52
CA PHE A 91 2.95 0.63 -5.73
C PHE A 91 3.07 1.17 -7.16
N GLU A 92 4.17 0.93 -7.86
CA GLU A 92 4.27 1.18 -9.30
C GLU A 92 3.24 0.36 -10.08
N GLN A 93 3.09 -0.95 -9.79
CA GLN A 93 2.06 -1.78 -10.41
C GLN A 93 0.65 -1.30 -10.07
N LEU A 94 0.40 -0.93 -8.81
CA LEU A 94 -0.87 -0.33 -8.39
C LEU A 94 -1.15 0.98 -9.11
N ASN A 95 -0.14 1.78 -9.44
CA ASN A 95 -0.27 3.00 -10.24
C ASN A 95 -0.61 2.69 -11.70
N ASN A 96 0.09 1.74 -12.32
CA ASN A 96 -0.15 1.33 -13.71
C ASN A 96 -1.56 0.72 -13.90
N ALA A 97 -2.06 0.05 -12.88
CA ALA A 97 -3.39 -0.55 -12.90
C ALA A 97 -4.53 0.48 -13.06
N TRP A 98 -4.34 1.74 -12.64
CA TRP A 98 -5.31 2.81 -12.90
C TRP A 98 -5.53 3.09 -14.37
N ASP A 99 -4.52 2.91 -15.22
CA ASP A 99 -4.66 3.17 -16.67
C ASP A 99 -5.63 2.19 -17.31
N VAL A 100 -5.70 0.95 -16.83
CA VAL A 100 -6.71 -0.02 -17.27
C VAL A 100 -8.11 0.42 -16.81
N LEU A 101 -8.27 0.78 -15.52
CA LEU A 101 -9.58 1.20 -15.01
C LEU A 101 -10.10 2.47 -15.69
N ARG A 102 -9.21 3.40 -16.08
CA ARG A 102 -9.55 4.65 -16.78
C ARG A 102 -10.09 4.45 -18.18
N THR A 103 -9.97 3.27 -18.76
CA THR A 103 -10.62 2.96 -20.04
C THR A 103 -12.14 2.92 -19.94
N MET A 104 -12.66 2.63 -18.72
CA MET A 104 -14.09 2.66 -18.45
C MET A 104 -14.65 4.09 -18.50
N THR A 105 -15.76 4.27 -19.22
CA THR A 105 -16.45 5.55 -19.34
C THR A 105 -17.50 5.77 -18.24
N PRO A 106 -17.94 7.01 -17.99
CA PRO A 106 -19.05 7.29 -17.08
C PRO A 106 -20.34 6.54 -17.43
N SER A 107 -20.60 6.34 -18.71
CA SER A 107 -21.79 5.64 -19.23
C SER A 107 -21.77 4.17 -18.84
N GLU A 108 -20.64 3.50 -19.02
CA GLU A 108 -20.41 2.09 -18.68
C GLU A 108 -20.49 1.86 -17.16
N TYR A 109 -19.83 2.71 -16.37
CA TYR A 109 -19.90 2.63 -14.91
C TYR A 109 -21.33 2.80 -14.38
N THR A 110 -22.13 3.68 -15.00
CA THR A 110 -23.51 3.94 -14.59
C THR A 110 -24.41 2.70 -14.75
N GLN A 111 -24.08 1.79 -15.68
CA GLN A 111 -24.87 0.58 -15.92
C GLN A 111 -24.88 -0.39 -14.73
N PHE A 112 -23.80 -0.47 -13.96
CA PHE A 112 -23.72 -1.39 -12.82
C PHE A 112 -23.56 -0.68 -11.46
N ARG A 113 -23.34 0.64 -11.43
CA ARG A 113 -23.15 1.39 -10.18
C ARG A 113 -24.26 1.13 -9.14
N GLY A 114 -25.49 1.00 -9.59
CA GLY A 114 -26.63 0.71 -8.72
C GLY A 114 -26.54 -0.65 -8.00
N SER A 115 -25.92 -1.63 -8.64
CA SER A 115 -25.73 -2.98 -8.08
C SER A 115 -24.64 -3.01 -6.97
N LEU A 116 -23.76 -2.01 -6.90
CA LEU A 116 -22.72 -1.93 -5.87
C LEU A 116 -23.28 -1.64 -4.47
N GLY A 117 -24.51 -1.12 -4.36
CA GLY A 117 -25.10 -0.74 -3.09
C GLY A 117 -24.23 0.25 -2.31
N GLN A 118 -23.81 -0.13 -1.12
CA GLN A 118 -22.92 0.67 -0.25
C GLN A 118 -21.46 0.20 -0.30
N SER A 119 -21.09 -0.77 -1.15
CA SER A 119 -19.71 -1.22 -1.28
C SER A 119 -18.83 -0.12 -1.88
N SER A 120 -17.65 0.07 -1.29
CA SER A 120 -16.74 1.15 -1.64
C SER A 120 -15.32 0.79 -1.29
N GLY A 121 -14.35 1.23 -2.10
CA GLY A 121 -12.91 1.12 -1.79
C GLY A 121 -12.52 1.77 -0.46
N PHE A 122 -13.34 2.68 0.08
CA PHE A 122 -13.19 3.20 1.45
C PHE A 122 -13.16 2.10 2.52
N GLN A 123 -13.77 0.95 2.24
CA GLN A 123 -13.86 -0.21 3.13
C GLN A 123 -12.70 -1.20 2.94
N SER A 124 -11.69 -0.90 2.12
CA SER A 124 -10.51 -1.76 2.00
C SER A 124 -9.74 -1.76 3.31
N TYR A 125 -9.75 -2.89 4.01
CA TYR A 125 -8.98 -3.04 5.25
C TYR A 125 -7.49 -3.15 4.98
N GLN A 126 -7.06 -3.68 3.83
CA GLN A 126 -5.65 -3.79 3.47
C GLN A 126 -5.04 -2.42 3.18
N TYR A 127 -5.77 -1.54 2.48
CA TYR A 127 -5.36 -0.16 2.31
C TYR A 127 -5.20 0.54 3.69
N ARG A 128 -6.15 0.32 4.60
CA ARG A 128 -6.08 0.87 5.96
C ARG A 128 -4.92 0.30 6.75
N MET A 129 -4.66 -1.01 6.60
CA MET A 129 -3.50 -1.67 7.21
C MET A 129 -2.17 -1.02 6.76
N ILE A 130 -2.02 -0.75 5.46
CA ILE A 130 -0.83 -0.07 4.91
C ILE A 130 -0.69 1.33 5.51
N GLU A 131 -1.78 2.11 5.58
CA GLU A 131 -1.73 3.44 6.20
C GLU A 131 -1.27 3.38 7.67
N PHE A 132 -1.81 2.46 8.45
CA PHE A 132 -1.43 2.28 9.86
C PHE A 132 0.01 1.82 10.02
N LEU A 133 0.45 0.87 9.20
CA LEU A 133 1.84 0.41 9.17
C LEU A 133 2.80 1.54 8.79
N ALA A 134 2.42 2.42 7.89
CA ALA A 134 3.25 3.55 7.46
C ALA A 134 3.27 4.72 8.46
N GLY A 135 2.32 4.81 9.40
CA GLY A 135 2.27 5.86 10.42
C GLY A 135 1.06 6.80 10.35
N ASN A 136 0.22 6.70 9.31
CA ASN A 136 -1.03 7.46 9.22
C ASN A 136 -2.10 6.82 10.11
N ARG A 137 -2.09 7.14 11.39
CA ARG A 137 -2.89 6.50 12.45
C ARG A 137 -4.14 7.31 12.75
N ASN A 138 -5.29 6.80 12.31
CA ASN A 138 -6.60 7.38 12.59
C ASN A 138 -7.54 6.30 13.13
N PRO A 139 -7.74 6.20 14.47
CA PRO A 139 -8.61 5.18 15.07
C PRO A 139 -10.06 5.22 14.59
N ALA A 140 -10.56 6.37 14.11
CA ALA A 140 -11.90 6.46 13.54
C ALA A 140 -12.09 5.56 12.31
N MET A 141 -10.99 5.19 11.64
CA MET A 141 -11.01 4.28 10.49
C MET A 141 -11.16 2.80 10.87
N LEU A 142 -11.25 2.46 12.14
CA LEU A 142 -11.66 1.13 12.62
C LEU A 142 -13.18 0.91 12.47
N LEU A 143 -13.98 1.98 12.60
CA LEU A 143 -15.44 1.89 12.58
C LEU A 143 -16.03 1.18 11.35
N PRO A 144 -15.57 1.40 10.12
CA PRO A 144 -16.06 0.67 8.95
C PRO A 144 -15.89 -0.85 9.05
N HIS A 145 -14.98 -1.34 9.90
CA HIS A 145 -14.62 -2.75 10.05
C HIS A 145 -15.23 -3.40 11.31
N ALA A 146 -16.00 -2.67 12.13
CA ALA A 146 -16.57 -3.16 13.37
C ALA A 146 -17.47 -4.40 13.21
N HIS A 147 -18.02 -4.60 12.01
CA HIS A 147 -18.84 -5.78 11.66
C HIS A 147 -18.02 -7.04 11.34
N ARG A 148 -16.68 -6.96 11.32
CA ARG A 148 -15.75 -8.05 11.01
C ARG A 148 -14.70 -8.16 12.13
N PRO A 149 -15.00 -8.89 13.23
CA PRO A 149 -14.14 -8.92 14.42
C PRO A 149 -12.69 -9.34 14.16
N GLU A 150 -12.46 -10.27 13.25
CA GLU A 150 -11.12 -10.73 12.88
C GLU A 150 -10.29 -9.65 12.15
N ILE A 151 -10.95 -8.83 11.33
CA ILE A 151 -10.31 -7.71 10.64
C ILE A 151 -10.05 -6.56 11.61
N LEU A 152 -11.04 -6.26 12.46
CA LEU A 152 -10.93 -5.23 13.48
C LEU A 152 -9.75 -5.53 14.42
N ALA A 153 -9.66 -6.76 14.93
CA ALA A 153 -8.56 -7.17 15.80
C ALA A 153 -7.19 -7.03 15.12
N ALA A 154 -7.05 -7.41 13.84
CA ALA A 154 -5.82 -7.26 13.09
C ALA A 154 -5.42 -5.78 12.91
N LEU A 155 -6.37 -4.89 12.65
CA LEU A 155 -6.13 -3.46 12.54
C LEU A 155 -5.76 -2.83 13.90
N GLU A 156 -6.43 -3.24 14.98
CA GLU A 156 -6.12 -2.80 16.35
C GLU A 156 -4.73 -3.25 16.79
N GLU A 157 -4.33 -4.46 16.43
CA GLU A 157 -2.97 -4.96 16.69
C GLU A 157 -1.92 -4.08 16.05
N VAL A 158 -2.10 -3.71 14.78
CA VAL A 158 -1.15 -2.82 14.09
C VAL A 158 -1.12 -1.44 14.74
N LEU A 159 -2.26 -0.89 15.14
CA LEU A 159 -2.31 0.41 15.83
C LEU A 159 -1.64 0.38 17.21
N SER A 160 -1.54 -0.77 17.85
CA SER A 160 -0.93 -0.91 19.19
C SER A 160 0.60 -1.04 19.19
N ARG A 161 1.23 -1.07 18.00
CA ARG A 161 2.67 -1.28 17.82
C ARG A 161 3.31 -0.10 17.09
N PRO A 162 4.64 0.09 17.16
CA PRO A 162 5.34 1.07 16.33
C PRO A 162 5.01 0.91 14.84
N SER A 163 4.92 2.03 14.11
CA SER A 163 4.82 2.05 12.64
C SER A 163 6.21 1.89 12.00
N LEU A 164 6.24 1.77 10.67
CA LEU A 164 7.48 1.79 9.90
C LEU A 164 8.30 3.05 10.18
N TYR A 165 7.64 4.22 10.27
CA TYR A 165 8.34 5.45 10.58
C TYR A 165 8.81 5.50 12.03
N ASP A 166 8.00 5.03 12.99
CA ASP A 166 8.44 4.92 14.39
C ASP A 166 9.69 4.03 14.51
N GLU A 167 9.74 2.88 13.80
CA GLU A 167 10.93 2.00 13.81
C GLU A 167 12.15 2.68 13.20
N ALA A 168 11.97 3.51 12.16
CA ALA A 168 13.07 4.29 11.57
C ALA A 168 13.57 5.35 12.55
N LEU A 169 12.69 6.03 13.29
CA LEU A 169 13.07 7.02 14.31
C LEU A 169 13.77 6.35 15.49
N LEU A 170 13.27 5.21 15.95
CA LEU A 170 13.94 4.44 17.01
C LEU A 170 15.34 3.95 16.54
N LEU A 171 15.50 3.66 15.26
CA LEU A 171 16.81 3.35 14.69
C LEU A 171 17.75 4.57 14.71
N LEU A 172 17.26 5.79 14.40
CA LEU A 172 18.04 7.02 14.57
C LEU A 172 18.53 7.16 16.00
N ALA A 173 17.64 6.99 17.00
CA ALA A 173 18.00 7.07 18.41
C ALA A 173 19.07 6.04 18.79
N ARG A 174 18.95 4.78 18.33
CA ARG A 174 19.95 3.74 18.55
C ARG A 174 21.31 4.06 17.92
N ASN A 175 21.33 4.89 16.88
CA ASN A 175 22.54 5.38 16.23
C ASN A 175 23.06 6.71 16.83
N GLY A 176 22.51 7.15 17.97
CA GLY A 176 23.00 8.29 18.74
C GLY A 176 22.43 9.65 18.35
N PHE A 177 21.39 9.69 17.51
CA PHE A 177 20.69 10.92 17.19
C PHE A 177 19.62 11.23 18.25
N ASP A 178 19.50 12.49 18.60
CA ASP A 178 18.43 12.98 19.48
C ASP A 178 17.13 13.12 18.65
N ILE A 179 16.10 12.38 19.06
CA ILE A 179 14.76 12.44 18.49
C ILE A 179 13.72 12.99 19.49
N GLY A 180 14.19 13.56 20.60
CA GLY A 180 13.35 14.18 21.61
C GLY A 180 12.30 13.24 22.19
N ALA A 181 11.08 13.74 22.35
CA ALA A 181 9.97 12.99 22.94
C ALA A 181 9.58 11.70 22.20
N ASP A 182 9.95 11.56 20.92
CA ASP A 182 9.69 10.34 20.16
C ASP A 182 10.49 9.13 20.69
N ALA A 183 11.60 9.35 21.38
CA ALA A 183 12.40 8.28 22.01
C ALA A 183 11.66 7.60 23.17
N GLU A 184 10.79 8.33 23.87
CA GLU A 184 10.05 7.87 25.06
C GLU A 184 8.58 7.51 24.75
N ARG A 185 8.20 7.55 23.47
CA ARG A 185 6.82 7.30 23.06
C ARG A 185 6.42 5.86 23.34
N THR A 186 5.31 5.68 24.04
CA THR A 186 4.72 4.39 24.41
C THR A 186 3.31 4.19 23.86
N ASP A 187 2.58 5.26 23.60
CA ASP A 187 1.27 5.18 22.95
C ASP A 187 1.42 5.30 21.43
N TRP A 188 1.30 4.15 20.78
CA TRP A 188 1.40 4.02 19.34
C TRP A 188 0.07 4.22 18.60
N ARG A 189 -1.05 4.35 19.32
CA ARG A 189 -2.38 4.55 18.73
C ARG A 189 -2.60 5.99 18.30
N GLU A 190 -1.96 6.91 18.97
CA GLU A 190 -2.04 8.32 18.64
C GLU A 190 -1.23 8.64 17.38
N MET A 191 -1.78 9.55 16.56
CA MET A 191 -1.04 10.07 15.42
C MET A 191 0.15 10.88 15.90
N ARG A 192 1.32 10.61 15.35
CA ARG A 192 2.53 11.37 15.63
C ARG A 192 2.39 12.80 15.10
N THR A 193 2.87 13.77 15.83
CA THR A 193 3.05 15.14 15.36
C THR A 193 4.49 15.35 14.87
N GLU A 194 4.66 16.27 13.94
CA GLU A 194 5.98 16.69 13.47
C GLU A 194 6.87 17.11 14.64
N ASN A 195 8.15 16.73 14.58
CA ASN A 195 9.12 16.99 15.63
C ASN A 195 10.38 17.64 15.04
N PRO A 196 10.70 18.91 15.39
CA PRO A 196 11.88 19.59 14.90
C PRO A 196 13.21 18.87 15.21
N GLN A 197 13.29 18.14 16.34
CA GLN A 197 14.50 17.37 16.68
C GLN A 197 14.70 16.20 15.71
N VAL A 198 13.62 15.56 15.28
CA VAL A 198 13.66 14.54 14.22
C VAL A 198 14.10 15.15 12.88
N THR A 199 13.62 16.36 12.55
CA THR A 199 14.06 17.07 11.33
C THR A 199 15.57 17.34 11.37
N GLU A 200 16.10 17.82 12.50
CA GLU A 200 17.54 18.06 12.66
C GLU A 200 18.35 16.74 12.63
N ALA A 201 17.82 15.65 13.19
CA ALA A 201 18.47 14.34 13.13
C ALA A 201 18.59 13.86 11.67
N TRP A 202 17.51 13.90 10.89
CA TRP A 202 17.55 13.56 9.47
C TRP A 202 18.46 14.50 8.68
N LYS A 203 18.43 15.80 8.97
CA LYS A 203 19.31 16.77 8.34
C LYS A 203 20.78 16.43 8.53
N ALA A 204 21.19 16.05 9.75
CA ALA A 204 22.56 15.62 10.00
C ALA A 204 22.94 14.36 9.21
N VAL A 205 22.00 13.41 9.03
CA VAL A 205 22.19 12.24 8.16
C VAL A 205 22.42 12.67 6.70
N TYR A 206 21.60 13.59 6.19
CA TYR A 206 21.70 14.08 4.79
C TYR A 206 22.94 14.94 4.52
N GLN A 207 23.46 15.62 5.55
CA GLN A 207 24.67 16.46 5.42
C GLN A 207 25.95 15.65 5.40
N ASP A 208 25.96 14.41 5.91
CA ASP A 208 27.12 13.51 5.89
C ASP A 208 26.69 12.08 5.51
N PRO A 209 26.24 11.89 4.24
CA PRO A 209 25.70 10.61 3.80
C PRO A 209 26.75 9.49 3.77
N GLU A 210 28.02 9.80 3.57
CA GLU A 210 29.08 8.78 3.59
C GLU A 210 29.24 8.15 4.97
N LYS A 211 29.20 8.97 6.02
CA LYS A 211 29.27 8.53 7.41
C LYS A 211 28.02 7.79 7.86
N HIS A 212 26.84 8.22 7.39
CA HIS A 212 25.56 7.73 7.84
C HIS A 212 24.82 6.93 6.74
N TRP A 213 25.55 6.29 5.83
CA TRP A 213 24.99 5.65 4.64
C TRP A 213 23.79 4.75 4.89
N PRO A 214 23.76 3.86 5.92
CA PRO A 214 22.60 3.01 6.14
C PRO A 214 21.33 3.80 6.53
N LEU A 215 21.47 4.89 7.27
CA LEU A 215 20.34 5.75 7.65
C LEU A 215 19.87 6.62 6.48
N TYR A 216 20.82 7.13 5.70
CA TYR A 216 20.53 7.89 4.49
C TYR A 216 19.78 7.03 3.47
N GLU A 217 20.23 5.81 3.22
CA GLU A 217 19.57 4.89 2.30
C GLU A 217 18.18 4.48 2.82
N LEU A 218 18.01 4.27 4.13
CA LEU A 218 16.69 4.03 4.72
C LEU A 218 15.75 5.21 4.47
N ALA A 219 16.21 6.44 4.72
CA ALA A 219 15.43 7.65 4.49
C ALA A 219 14.95 7.74 3.03
N GLU A 220 15.84 7.48 2.06
CA GLU A 220 15.49 7.50 0.64
C GLU A 220 14.51 6.38 0.27
N LYS A 221 14.63 5.18 0.86
CA LYS A 221 13.63 4.10 0.65
C LYS A 221 12.25 4.44 1.21
N LEU A 222 12.19 5.16 2.33
CA LEU A 222 10.92 5.65 2.89
C LEU A 222 10.29 6.69 1.95
N VAL A 223 11.10 7.62 1.43
CA VAL A 223 10.63 8.64 0.49
C VAL A 223 10.18 8.02 -0.83
N ASP A 224 10.93 7.06 -1.38
CA ASP A 224 10.54 6.31 -2.57
C ASP A 224 9.15 5.67 -2.37
N PHE A 225 8.93 5.01 -1.24
CA PHE A 225 7.64 4.41 -0.91
C PHE A 225 6.53 5.47 -0.86
N GLU A 226 6.75 6.56 -0.11
CA GLU A 226 5.73 7.61 0.02
C GLU A 226 5.43 8.30 -1.32
N ASP A 227 6.43 8.55 -2.16
CA ASP A 227 6.21 9.16 -3.48
C ASP A 227 5.27 8.30 -4.34
N TYR A 228 5.53 6.99 -4.45
CA TYR A 228 4.65 6.07 -5.17
C TYR A 228 3.27 5.98 -4.54
N PHE A 229 3.15 6.02 -3.20
CA PHE A 229 1.89 6.00 -2.48
C PHE A 229 1.08 7.30 -2.72
N ARG A 230 1.72 8.46 -2.76
CA ARG A 230 1.09 9.76 -3.10
C ARG A 230 0.62 9.77 -4.55
N ARG A 231 1.41 9.23 -5.49
CA ARG A 231 1.00 9.05 -6.89
C ARG A 231 -0.23 8.17 -7.00
N TRP A 232 -0.29 7.07 -6.25
CA TRP A 232 -1.47 6.20 -6.23
C TRP A 232 -2.71 6.94 -5.74
N ARG A 233 -2.61 7.72 -4.67
CA ARG A 233 -3.72 8.57 -4.18
C ARG A 233 -4.14 9.60 -5.24
N PHE A 234 -3.20 10.24 -5.91
CA PHE A 234 -3.48 11.20 -6.99
C PHE A 234 -4.20 10.52 -8.15
N ASN A 235 -3.72 9.38 -8.61
CA ASN A 235 -4.35 8.59 -9.66
C ASN A 235 -5.77 8.15 -9.27
N HIS A 236 -5.99 7.80 -8.01
CA HIS A 236 -7.32 7.50 -7.48
C HIS A 236 -8.26 8.71 -7.61
N VAL A 237 -7.85 9.87 -7.13
CA VAL A 237 -8.65 11.11 -7.24
C VAL A 237 -9.04 11.39 -8.67
N THR A 238 -8.06 11.42 -9.57
CA THR A 238 -8.28 11.78 -10.98
C THR A 238 -9.11 10.74 -11.72
N THR A 239 -8.98 9.46 -11.39
CA THR A 239 -9.80 8.38 -11.96
C THR A 239 -11.25 8.48 -11.50
N VAL A 240 -11.48 8.68 -10.20
CA VAL A 240 -12.83 8.86 -9.65
C VAL A 240 -13.49 10.11 -10.26
N GLU A 241 -12.76 11.22 -10.34
CA GLU A 241 -13.27 12.45 -10.96
C GLU A 241 -13.64 12.23 -12.43
N ARG A 242 -12.82 11.51 -13.20
CA ARG A 242 -13.07 11.17 -14.59
C ARG A 242 -14.33 10.31 -14.80
N ILE A 243 -14.59 9.35 -13.89
CA ILE A 243 -15.66 8.34 -14.09
C ILE A 243 -16.98 8.79 -13.46
N ILE A 244 -16.97 9.37 -12.27
CA ILE A 244 -18.21 9.74 -11.55
C ILE A 244 -18.37 11.24 -11.31
N GLY A 245 -17.37 12.04 -11.64
CA GLY A 245 -17.37 13.48 -11.39
C GLY A 245 -17.42 13.79 -9.89
N LEU A 246 -18.13 14.84 -9.53
CA LEU A 246 -18.25 15.30 -8.12
C LEU A 246 -19.37 14.60 -7.33
N LYS A 247 -19.92 13.50 -7.83
CA LYS A 247 -20.96 12.72 -7.13
C LYS A 247 -20.37 12.08 -5.85
N ARG A 248 -21.24 11.86 -4.86
CA ARG A 248 -20.86 11.09 -3.66
C ARG A 248 -20.42 9.67 -4.01
N GLY A 249 -19.42 9.16 -3.27
CA GLY A 249 -19.02 7.76 -3.35
C GLY A 249 -20.14 6.82 -2.88
N THR A 250 -20.14 5.58 -3.34
CA THR A 250 -21.12 4.54 -2.92
C THR A 250 -21.08 4.28 -1.42
N GLY A 251 -19.94 4.40 -0.76
CA GLY A 251 -19.78 4.28 0.70
C GLY A 251 -20.18 5.53 1.50
N GLY A 252 -20.84 6.52 0.88
CA GLY A 252 -21.35 7.72 1.56
C GLY A 252 -20.32 8.82 1.81
N THR A 253 -19.06 8.61 1.41
CA THR A 253 -18.00 9.64 1.51
C THR A 253 -18.27 10.81 0.57
N GLY A 254 -17.60 11.96 0.81
CA GLY A 254 -17.69 13.13 -0.07
C GLY A 254 -17.13 12.92 -1.49
N GLY A 255 -16.78 11.69 -1.88
CA GLY A 255 -16.20 11.38 -3.19
C GLY A 255 -14.87 12.12 -3.40
N VAL A 256 -14.73 12.81 -4.55
CA VAL A 256 -13.51 13.55 -4.92
C VAL A 256 -13.06 14.54 -3.84
N SER A 257 -13.98 15.22 -3.15
CA SER A 257 -13.61 16.19 -2.09
C SER A 257 -12.93 15.54 -0.89
N TYR A 258 -13.35 14.34 -0.50
CA TYR A 258 -12.69 13.54 0.52
C TYR A 258 -11.31 13.07 0.06
N LEU A 259 -11.22 12.51 -1.15
CA LEU A 259 -9.97 12.00 -1.71
C LEU A 259 -8.91 13.10 -1.86
N ARG A 260 -9.31 14.32 -2.25
CA ARG A 260 -8.39 15.48 -2.34
C ARG A 260 -7.79 15.84 -0.99
N LYS A 261 -8.53 15.72 0.12
CA LYS A 261 -7.97 15.93 1.47
C LYS A 261 -6.90 14.88 1.81
N MET A 262 -7.08 13.64 1.33
CA MET A 262 -6.10 12.57 1.57
C MET A 262 -4.78 12.78 0.81
N LEU A 263 -4.73 13.65 -0.20
CA LEU A 263 -3.47 14.01 -0.87
C LEU A 263 -2.53 14.82 0.03
N GLN A 264 -3.06 15.48 1.05
CA GLN A 264 -2.28 16.32 1.96
C GLN A 264 -1.67 15.53 3.12
N VAL A 265 -2.02 14.24 3.27
CA VAL A 265 -1.49 13.40 4.34
C VAL A 265 -0.10 12.94 3.96
N GLU A 266 0.90 13.37 4.72
CA GLU A 266 2.29 12.92 4.64
C GLU A 266 2.52 11.77 5.62
N LEU A 267 3.28 10.75 5.18
CA LEU A 267 3.62 9.60 6.00
C LEU A 267 4.90 9.85 6.80
N PHE A 268 5.86 10.56 6.18
CA PHE A 268 7.20 10.83 6.72
C PHE A 268 7.54 12.33 6.64
N PRO A 269 6.80 13.20 7.35
CA PRO A 269 6.81 14.65 7.11
C PRO A 269 8.21 15.29 7.25
N GLU A 270 9.00 14.88 8.24
CA GLU A 270 10.33 15.44 8.46
C GLU A 270 11.30 15.12 7.32
N LEU A 271 11.15 13.97 6.65
CA LEU A 271 11.94 13.64 5.46
C LEU A 271 11.64 14.57 4.28
N TRP A 272 10.42 15.06 4.17
CA TRP A 272 10.06 16.07 3.16
C TRP A 272 10.54 17.46 3.55
N GLN A 273 10.45 17.82 4.83
CA GLN A 273 10.88 19.12 5.35
C GLN A 273 12.39 19.32 5.23
N VAL A 274 13.20 18.29 5.52
CA VAL A 274 14.66 18.37 5.47
C VAL A 274 15.16 18.81 4.10
N ARG A 275 14.47 18.42 3.02
CA ARG A 275 14.86 18.80 1.64
C ARG A 275 14.89 20.31 1.40
N THR A 276 14.08 21.06 2.14
CA THR A 276 14.06 22.54 2.08
C THR A 276 15.19 23.17 2.90
N GLN A 277 15.83 22.40 3.77
CA GLN A 277 16.83 22.88 4.72
C GLN A 277 18.27 22.45 4.35
N LEU A 278 18.44 21.67 3.28
CA LEU A 278 19.75 21.25 2.75
C LEU A 278 20.39 22.31 1.79
#